data_c6f2e7bc8fd89cf4b90dfb0d9b492ad1
#
_entry.id   c6f2e7bc8fd89cf4b90dfb0d9b492ad1
#
_cell.length_a   1.000
_cell.length_b   1.000
_cell.length_c   1.000
_cell.angle_alpha   90.00
_cell.angle_beta   90.00
_cell.angle_gamma   90.00
#
_symmetry.space_group_name_H-M   'P 1'
#
loop_
_entity.id
_entity.type
_entity.pdbx_description
1 polymer ?
#
loop_
_entity_poly.entity_id
_entity_poly.type
_entity_poly.pdbx_seq_one_letter_code
_entity_poly.pdbx_strand_id
1 'polypeptide(L)'
;LFDMQNNTRKEIKTAAYKDQTISLQYKPMEQKQRDMEERVSIWQGDNNRFFLTRSSRDLYRIDICSYTIGEDSIVPVIKERMNTYQETRPLKTLNGGKELIQWSERDGWAHLYLYDDKGNLKNRITKGAWHVEEILKVDEKARVIYFTANGKNKGENPYYEHLYRVNADGTGLKQITKGDFFHQTEVDDDARFVVDNYSRVNTIPTAVVLDNQGNKVMDLQESDFSQLFANGYKFPELFTVKAADGVTDLY
;
A
#
# COMPACT_ATOMS: atom_id res chain seq x y z
N LEU A 1 6.24 27.22 -3.37
CA LEU A 1 6.81 26.96 -4.67
C LEU A 1 7.90 27.99 -4.97
N PHE A 2 9.04 27.55 -5.45
CA PHE A 2 10.14 28.41 -5.82
C PHE A 2 10.46 28.22 -7.31
N ASP A 3 10.46 29.32 -8.06
CA ASP A 3 10.83 29.34 -9.47
C ASP A 3 12.32 29.67 -9.57
N MET A 4 13.14 28.69 -9.89
CA MET A 4 14.59 28.82 -9.99
C MET A 4 15.06 29.71 -11.16
N GLN A 5 14.26 29.79 -12.23
CA GLN A 5 14.64 30.58 -13.42
C GLN A 5 14.44 32.09 -13.17
N ASN A 6 13.32 32.42 -12.53
CA ASN A 6 12.95 33.81 -12.27
C ASN A 6 13.30 34.26 -10.86
N ASN A 7 13.87 33.37 -10.03
CA ASN A 7 14.21 33.66 -8.63
C ASN A 7 12.99 34.20 -7.85
N THR A 8 11.82 33.63 -8.07
CA THR A 8 10.58 34.07 -7.43
C THR A 8 10.00 33.02 -6.54
N ARG A 9 9.31 33.41 -5.48
CA ARG A 9 8.61 32.56 -4.56
C ARG A 9 7.10 32.78 -4.63
N LYS A 10 6.32 31.71 -4.76
CA LYS A 10 4.86 31.73 -4.65
C LYS A 10 4.43 30.92 -3.44
N GLU A 11 3.64 31.51 -2.57
CA GLU A 11 2.97 30.79 -1.50
C GLU A 11 1.70 30.11 -2.05
N ILE A 12 1.50 28.84 -1.70
CA ILE A 12 0.32 28.09 -2.10
C ILE A 12 -0.65 28.08 -0.93
N LYS A 13 -1.89 28.50 -1.15
CA LYS A 13 -2.93 28.52 -0.13
C LYS A 13 -3.42 27.10 0.14
N THR A 14 -3.31 26.67 1.39
CA THR A 14 -3.65 25.30 1.83
C THR A 14 -4.76 25.26 2.87
N ALA A 15 -5.26 26.41 3.32
CA ALA A 15 -6.24 26.47 4.41
C ALA A 15 -7.53 25.70 4.10
N ALA A 16 -7.97 24.84 5.01
CA ALA A 16 -9.26 24.18 4.98
C ALA A 16 -9.77 23.79 6.38
N TYR A 17 -8.87 23.38 7.28
CA TYR A 17 -9.18 23.00 8.64
C TYR A 17 -8.35 23.82 9.61
N LYS A 18 -8.87 24.01 10.80
CA LYS A 18 -8.04 24.42 11.92
C LYS A 18 -7.09 23.26 12.26
N ASP A 19 -5.83 23.55 12.50
CA ASP A 19 -4.80 22.58 12.90
C ASP A 19 -4.69 21.38 11.92
N GLN A 20 -4.68 21.63 10.63
CA GLN A 20 -4.52 20.61 9.60
C GLN A 20 -3.08 20.08 9.52
N THR A 21 -2.94 18.80 9.13
CA THR A 21 -1.68 18.19 8.69
C THR A 21 -1.66 18.08 7.17
N ILE A 22 -0.51 18.36 6.57
CA ILE A 22 -0.28 18.29 5.13
C ILE A 22 0.86 17.32 4.86
N SER A 23 0.63 16.33 3.99
CA SER A 23 1.64 15.37 3.54
C SER A 23 1.71 15.36 2.02
N LEU A 24 2.90 15.64 1.48
CA LEU A 24 3.14 15.54 0.04
C LEU A 24 3.12 14.08 -0.40
N GLN A 25 2.60 13.83 -1.59
CA GLN A 25 2.61 12.51 -2.19
C GLN A 25 3.80 12.38 -3.14
N TYR A 26 4.64 11.38 -2.91
CA TYR A 26 5.84 11.11 -3.69
C TYR A 26 5.62 9.91 -4.60
N LYS A 27 6.30 9.91 -5.73
CA LYS A 27 6.47 8.74 -6.59
C LYS A 27 7.96 8.40 -6.71
N PRO A 28 8.34 7.13 -6.80
CA PRO A 28 9.70 6.75 -7.15
C PRO A 28 10.10 7.35 -8.50
N MET A 29 11.36 7.71 -8.64
CA MET A 29 11.98 8.04 -9.91
C MET A 29 12.82 6.86 -10.37
N GLU A 30 13.04 6.74 -11.68
CA GLU A 30 13.95 5.78 -12.23
C GLU A 30 15.35 5.95 -11.61
N GLN A 31 15.86 4.89 -10.99
CA GLN A 31 17.21 4.87 -10.44
C GLN A 31 18.22 4.67 -11.57
N LYS A 32 19.25 5.50 -11.60
CA LYS A 32 20.38 5.26 -12.48
C LYS A 32 21.25 4.14 -11.89
N GLN A 33 21.83 3.34 -12.75
CA GLN A 33 22.81 2.33 -12.35
C GLN A 33 23.89 2.96 -11.46
N ARG A 34 24.08 2.42 -10.23
CA ARG A 34 24.97 2.91 -9.16
C ARG A 34 24.44 4.05 -8.27
N ASP A 35 23.20 4.48 -8.38
CA ASP A 35 22.63 5.35 -7.39
C ASP A 35 22.43 4.58 -6.08
N MET A 36 23.01 5.07 -4.99
CA MET A 36 22.86 4.51 -3.64
C MET A 36 21.67 5.12 -2.89
N GLU A 37 21.05 6.16 -3.45
CA GLU A 37 19.94 6.87 -2.84
C GLU A 37 18.67 6.68 -3.67
N GLU A 38 17.58 6.38 -3.00
CA GLU A 38 16.26 6.36 -3.62
C GLU A 38 15.87 7.79 -4.02
N ARG A 39 15.58 7.99 -5.30
CA ARG A 39 15.11 9.26 -5.81
C ARG A 39 13.60 9.26 -5.88
N VAL A 40 13.00 10.32 -5.37
CA VAL A 40 11.55 10.53 -5.39
C VAL A 40 11.20 11.87 -6.01
N SER A 41 10.03 11.95 -6.61
CA SER A 41 9.47 13.17 -7.16
C SER A 41 8.06 13.40 -6.67
N ILE A 42 7.71 14.65 -6.41
CA ILE A 42 6.32 15.04 -6.17
C ILE A 42 5.54 15.26 -7.47
N TRP A 43 6.26 15.50 -8.58
CA TRP A 43 5.65 15.90 -9.85
C TRP A 43 5.03 14.74 -10.60
N GLN A 44 3.83 14.98 -11.14
CA GLN A 44 3.07 14.02 -11.95
C GLN A 44 2.91 14.53 -13.38
N GLY A 45 2.71 13.59 -14.33
CA GLY A 45 2.49 13.90 -15.74
C GLY A 45 3.59 14.78 -16.34
N ASP A 46 3.22 15.95 -16.84
CA ASP A 46 4.10 16.92 -17.50
C ASP A 46 4.94 17.76 -16.49
N ASN A 47 5.12 17.30 -15.27
CA ASN A 47 5.82 18.01 -14.19
C ASN A 47 5.23 19.38 -13.83
N ASN A 48 3.95 19.55 -14.05
CA ASN A 48 3.22 20.78 -13.72
C ASN A 48 2.20 20.61 -12.59
N ARG A 49 2.04 19.39 -12.07
CA ARG A 49 1.04 19.02 -11.08
C ARG A 49 1.63 18.11 -10.00
N PHE A 50 1.16 18.26 -8.78
CA PHE A 50 1.44 17.31 -7.70
C PHE A 50 0.20 17.09 -6.82
N PHE A 51 0.24 16.02 -6.03
CA PHE A 51 -0.80 15.69 -5.06
C PHE A 51 -0.28 15.82 -3.63
N LEU A 52 -1.20 16.09 -2.73
CA LEU A 52 -0.95 16.10 -1.31
C LEU A 52 -2.19 15.60 -0.56
N THR A 53 -1.98 15.05 0.61
CA THR A 53 -3.04 14.73 1.56
C THR A 53 -3.14 15.83 2.60
N ARG A 54 -4.34 16.26 2.89
CA ARG A 54 -4.67 17.23 3.94
C ARG A 54 -5.65 16.59 4.91
N SER A 55 -5.28 16.50 6.18
CA SER A 55 -6.11 15.87 7.20
C SER A 55 -6.38 16.80 8.37
N SER A 56 -7.57 16.68 8.97
CA SER A 56 -7.88 17.32 10.24
C SER A 56 -7.13 16.62 11.39
N ARG A 57 -6.94 17.33 12.51
CA ARG A 57 -6.22 16.81 13.67
C ARG A 57 -6.88 15.54 14.27
N ASP A 58 -8.19 15.47 14.23
CA ASP A 58 -8.98 14.31 14.69
C ASP A 58 -8.99 13.15 13.70
N LEU A 59 -8.45 13.34 12.50
CA LEU A 59 -8.44 12.37 11.39
C LEU A 59 -9.82 11.93 10.92
N TYR A 60 -10.87 12.72 11.17
CA TYR A 60 -12.23 12.47 10.68
C TYR A 60 -12.46 13.01 9.27
N ARG A 61 -11.58 13.92 8.82
CA ARG A 61 -11.64 14.58 7.51
C ARG A 61 -10.30 14.46 6.82
N ILE A 62 -10.30 13.79 5.68
CA ILE A 62 -9.12 13.61 4.84
C ILE A 62 -9.48 14.07 3.43
N ASP A 63 -8.69 15.01 2.89
CA ASP A 63 -8.77 15.42 1.50
C ASP A 63 -7.51 15.01 0.78
N ILE A 64 -7.63 14.35 -0.35
CA ILE A 64 -6.58 14.29 -1.36
C ILE A 64 -6.76 15.49 -2.27
N CYS A 65 -5.72 16.31 -2.33
CA CYS A 65 -5.72 17.55 -3.06
C CYS A 65 -4.71 17.51 -4.21
N SER A 66 -4.97 18.27 -5.24
CA SER A 66 -3.99 18.56 -6.31
C SER A 66 -3.62 20.03 -6.32
N TYR A 67 -2.42 20.32 -6.79
CA TYR A 67 -1.98 21.63 -7.17
C TYR A 67 -1.41 21.57 -8.58
N THR A 68 -1.81 22.52 -9.42
CA THR A 68 -1.25 22.72 -10.77
C THR A 68 -0.49 24.05 -10.81
N ILE A 69 0.68 24.08 -11.45
CA ILE A 69 1.47 25.30 -11.60
C ILE A 69 0.60 26.37 -12.27
N GLY A 70 0.58 27.56 -11.69
CA GLY A 70 -0.24 28.68 -12.13
C GLY A 70 -1.50 28.90 -11.31
N GLU A 71 -1.99 27.91 -10.58
CA GLU A 71 -3.12 28.05 -9.65
C GLU A 71 -2.71 28.82 -8.38
N ASP A 72 -3.69 29.42 -7.69
CA ASP A 72 -3.46 30.15 -6.44
C ASP A 72 -3.59 29.29 -5.19
N SER A 73 -4.27 28.16 -5.30
CA SER A 73 -4.57 27.29 -4.17
C SER A 73 -4.61 25.83 -4.59
N ILE A 74 -4.53 24.93 -3.61
CA ILE A 74 -4.80 23.52 -3.80
C ILE A 74 -6.30 23.27 -4.00
N VAL A 75 -6.62 22.27 -4.82
CA VAL A 75 -7.99 21.84 -5.10
C VAL A 75 -8.23 20.46 -4.52
N PRO A 76 -9.21 20.28 -3.61
CA PRO A 76 -9.58 18.96 -3.13
C PRO A 76 -10.21 18.14 -4.26
N VAL A 77 -9.59 16.97 -4.58
CA VAL A 77 -10.08 16.04 -5.62
C VAL A 77 -10.84 14.86 -5.02
N ILE A 78 -10.40 14.33 -3.87
CA ILE A 78 -11.11 13.27 -3.15
C ILE A 78 -11.30 13.74 -1.71
N LYS A 79 -12.52 13.56 -1.17
CA LYS A 79 -12.86 13.96 0.19
C LYS A 79 -13.39 12.75 0.96
N GLU A 80 -12.69 12.36 2.01
CA GLU A 80 -13.17 11.35 2.93
C GLU A 80 -13.66 11.98 4.23
N ARG A 81 -14.78 11.47 4.72
CA ARG A 81 -15.45 11.95 5.93
C ARG A 81 -16.00 10.74 6.68
N MET A 82 -15.50 10.55 7.88
CA MET A 82 -15.98 9.52 8.79
C MET A 82 -16.25 10.14 10.16
N ASN A 83 -16.97 9.43 10.99
CA ASN A 83 -17.20 9.78 12.39
C ASN A 83 -16.25 9.04 13.34
N THR A 84 -15.24 8.40 12.81
CA THR A 84 -14.18 7.67 13.50
C THR A 84 -12.83 8.07 12.96
N TYR A 85 -11.79 7.66 13.66
CA TYR A 85 -10.42 7.73 13.18
C TYR A 85 -10.29 7.05 11.81
N GLN A 86 -9.56 7.68 10.89
CA GLN A 86 -9.21 7.14 9.58
C GLN A 86 -7.69 7.00 9.47
N GLU A 87 -7.23 5.86 9.02
CA GLU A 87 -5.85 5.71 8.61
C GLU A 87 -5.63 6.31 7.23
N THR A 88 -4.38 6.71 6.97
CA THR A 88 -3.95 7.20 5.67
C THR A 88 -2.86 6.31 5.12
N ARG A 89 -2.95 5.99 3.84
CA ARG A 89 -1.90 5.31 3.09
C ARG A 89 -1.45 6.19 1.92
N PRO A 90 -0.20 6.04 1.43
CA PRO A 90 0.28 6.79 0.28
C PRO A 90 -0.63 6.62 -0.93
N LEU A 91 -0.98 7.73 -1.57
CA LEU A 91 -1.70 7.73 -2.84
C LEU A 91 -0.81 7.12 -3.92
N LYS A 92 -1.35 6.19 -4.71
CA LYS A 92 -0.68 5.70 -5.91
C LYS A 92 -1.36 6.30 -7.14
N THR A 93 -0.58 6.51 -8.19
CA THR A 93 -1.08 7.09 -9.43
C THR A 93 -0.90 6.13 -10.60
N LEU A 94 -1.75 6.26 -11.60
CA LEU A 94 -1.69 5.57 -12.87
C LEU A 94 -1.78 6.59 -14.01
N ASN A 95 -1.33 6.20 -15.19
CA ASN A 95 -1.47 6.97 -16.42
C ASN A 95 -0.94 8.42 -16.26
N GLY A 96 0.28 8.54 -15.68
CA GLY A 96 0.91 9.84 -15.46
C GLY A 96 0.14 10.77 -14.52
N GLY A 97 -0.57 10.23 -13.54
CA GLY A 97 -1.36 11.00 -12.56
C GLY A 97 -2.76 11.38 -13.02
N LYS A 98 -3.23 10.82 -14.15
CA LYS A 98 -4.63 11.00 -14.63
C LYS A 98 -5.61 10.06 -13.94
N GLU A 99 -5.11 9.07 -13.21
CA GLU A 99 -5.89 8.16 -12.40
C GLU A 99 -5.24 8.00 -11.03
N LEU A 100 -6.05 7.88 -10.00
CA LEU A 100 -5.63 7.84 -8.61
C LEU A 100 -6.14 6.56 -7.98
N ILE A 101 -5.26 5.82 -7.29
CA ILE A 101 -5.63 4.67 -6.50
C ILE A 101 -5.57 5.08 -5.03
N GLN A 102 -6.71 5.07 -4.38
CA GLN A 102 -6.83 5.40 -2.97
C GLN A 102 -7.17 4.17 -2.15
N TRP A 103 -6.48 4.01 -1.04
CA TRP A 103 -6.82 3.10 0.04
C TRP A 103 -7.84 3.77 0.97
N SER A 104 -8.89 3.06 1.38
CA SER A 104 -9.96 3.63 2.20
C SER A 104 -10.75 2.55 2.95
N GLU A 105 -11.12 2.86 4.20
CA GLU A 105 -11.94 2.02 5.08
C GLU A 105 -13.45 2.36 5.01
N ARG A 106 -13.89 3.18 4.07
CA ARG A 106 -15.25 3.74 3.99
C ARG A 106 -16.38 2.71 4.00
N ASP A 107 -16.10 1.48 3.64
CA ASP A 107 -17.08 0.37 3.59
C ASP A 107 -16.93 -0.61 4.76
N GLY A 108 -16.24 -0.20 5.85
CA GLY A 108 -16.02 -1.01 7.04
C GLY A 108 -14.82 -1.96 6.96
N TRP A 109 -14.21 -2.09 5.78
CA TRP A 109 -12.96 -2.81 5.51
C TRP A 109 -12.07 -1.96 4.61
N ALA A 110 -10.77 -2.08 4.78
CA ALA A 110 -9.82 -1.36 3.94
C ALA A 110 -9.75 -1.95 2.53
N HIS A 111 -10.01 -1.11 1.55
CA HIS A 111 -10.02 -1.49 0.14
C HIS A 111 -9.44 -0.42 -0.76
N LEU A 112 -9.18 -0.80 -2.02
CA LEU A 112 -8.65 0.08 -3.06
C LEU A 112 -9.77 0.59 -3.97
N TYR A 113 -9.69 1.88 -4.29
CA TYR A 113 -10.65 2.60 -5.12
C TYR A 113 -9.92 3.34 -6.23
N LEU A 114 -10.41 3.24 -7.46
CA LEU A 114 -9.88 3.96 -8.62
C LEU A 114 -10.70 5.20 -8.90
N TYR A 115 -10.02 6.33 -9.01
CA TYR A 115 -10.60 7.63 -9.39
C TYR A 115 -9.95 8.17 -10.65
N ASP A 116 -10.62 9.09 -11.33
CA ASP A 116 -9.96 10.00 -12.25
C ASP A 116 -9.23 11.11 -11.47
N ASP A 117 -8.48 11.93 -12.18
CA ASP A 117 -7.71 13.04 -11.59
C ASP A 117 -8.57 14.25 -11.17
N LYS A 118 -9.87 14.19 -11.40
CA LYS A 118 -10.87 15.16 -10.93
C LYS A 118 -11.60 14.69 -9.69
N GLY A 119 -11.31 13.45 -9.24
CA GLY A 119 -11.91 12.84 -8.06
C GLY A 119 -13.25 12.14 -8.32
N ASN A 120 -13.59 11.86 -9.58
CA ASN A 120 -14.72 11.00 -9.87
C ASN A 120 -14.35 9.54 -9.69
N LEU A 121 -15.11 8.82 -8.86
CA LEU A 121 -14.93 7.40 -8.66
C LEU A 121 -15.19 6.63 -9.95
N LYS A 122 -14.20 5.90 -10.46
CA LYS A 122 -14.33 5.03 -11.64
C LYS A 122 -14.86 3.65 -11.24
N ASN A 123 -14.18 3.01 -10.28
CA ASN A 123 -14.60 1.71 -9.74
C ASN A 123 -13.94 1.41 -8.40
N ARG A 124 -14.53 0.48 -7.67
CA ARG A 124 -13.93 -0.17 -6.53
C ARG A 124 -13.06 -1.33 -7.04
N ILE A 125 -11.76 -1.32 -6.71
CA ILE A 125 -10.79 -2.32 -7.19
C ILE A 125 -10.90 -3.61 -6.38
N THR A 126 -10.96 -3.49 -5.04
CA THR A 126 -11.07 -4.66 -4.13
C THR A 126 -12.32 -4.57 -3.27
N LYS A 127 -12.85 -5.70 -2.81
CA LYS A 127 -14.07 -5.78 -1.98
C LYS A 127 -14.13 -7.07 -1.19
N GLY A 128 -14.82 -7.06 -0.06
CA GLY A 128 -15.05 -8.25 0.77
C GLY A 128 -14.86 -7.97 2.26
N ALA A 129 -15.03 -9.00 3.10
CA ALA A 129 -14.79 -8.91 4.54
C ALA A 129 -13.34 -9.31 4.83
N TRP A 130 -12.39 -8.48 4.42
CA TRP A 130 -10.94 -8.65 4.58
C TRP A 130 -10.24 -7.31 4.33
N HIS A 131 -9.00 -7.18 4.78
CA HIS A 131 -8.27 -5.92 4.86
C HIS A 131 -7.12 -5.87 3.85
N VAL A 132 -7.04 -4.80 3.06
CA VAL A 132 -5.86 -4.46 2.26
C VAL A 132 -4.88 -3.69 3.14
N GLU A 133 -3.65 -4.17 3.27
CA GLU A 133 -2.62 -3.50 4.05
C GLU A 133 -1.89 -2.42 3.23
N GLU A 134 -1.16 -2.83 2.21
CA GLU A 134 -0.31 -1.91 1.47
C GLU A 134 -0.26 -2.26 -0.02
N ILE A 135 -0.13 -1.22 -0.87
CA ILE A 135 0.20 -1.38 -2.29
C ILE A 135 1.72 -1.40 -2.44
N LEU A 136 2.27 -2.55 -2.79
CA LEU A 136 3.71 -2.72 -3.00
C LEU A 136 4.15 -2.22 -4.37
N LYS A 137 3.38 -2.52 -5.42
CA LYS A 137 3.73 -2.16 -6.80
C LYS A 137 2.50 -1.86 -7.64
N VAL A 138 2.64 -0.89 -8.53
CA VAL A 138 1.67 -0.64 -9.60
C VAL A 138 2.39 -0.79 -10.93
N ASP A 139 2.03 -1.82 -11.69
CA ASP A 139 2.43 -1.96 -13.09
C ASP A 139 1.48 -1.10 -13.95
N GLU A 140 1.95 0.11 -14.28
CA GLU A 140 1.15 1.06 -15.08
C GLU A 140 0.86 0.53 -16.48
N LYS A 141 1.80 -0.20 -17.09
CA LYS A 141 1.68 -0.71 -18.45
C LYS A 141 0.66 -1.83 -18.56
N ALA A 142 0.73 -2.80 -17.64
CA ALA A 142 -0.24 -3.90 -17.57
C ALA A 142 -1.53 -3.51 -16.84
N ARG A 143 -1.54 -2.38 -16.13
CA ARG A 143 -2.62 -1.91 -15.25
C ARG A 143 -2.94 -2.91 -14.15
N VAL A 144 -1.90 -3.47 -13.54
CA VAL A 144 -1.99 -4.45 -12.46
C VAL A 144 -1.42 -3.86 -11.18
N ILE A 145 -2.10 -4.12 -10.07
CA ILE A 145 -1.74 -3.66 -8.73
C ILE A 145 -1.34 -4.89 -7.92
N TYR A 146 -0.16 -4.86 -7.29
CA TYR A 146 0.32 -5.83 -6.33
C TYR A 146 0.20 -5.23 -4.93
N PHE A 147 -0.44 -5.95 -4.02
CA PHE A 147 -0.73 -5.44 -2.68
C PHE A 147 -0.75 -6.57 -1.66
N THR A 148 -0.46 -6.25 -0.40
CA THR A 148 -0.63 -7.17 0.72
C THR A 148 -2.03 -7.03 1.31
N ALA A 149 -2.55 -8.13 1.81
CA ALA A 149 -3.85 -8.19 2.48
C ALA A 149 -3.91 -9.36 3.46
N ASN A 150 -4.76 -9.21 4.47
CA ASN A 150 -4.99 -10.20 5.51
C ASN A 150 -6.49 -10.49 5.73
N GLY A 151 -6.78 -11.53 6.51
CA GLY A 151 -8.15 -11.88 6.89
C GLY A 151 -9.03 -12.46 5.78
N LYS A 152 -8.49 -12.70 4.57
CA LYS A 152 -9.26 -13.21 3.44
C LYS A 152 -9.42 -14.73 3.45
N ASN A 153 -8.43 -15.46 3.92
CA ASN A 153 -8.41 -16.91 3.90
C ASN A 153 -9.06 -17.48 5.16
N LYS A 154 -10.10 -18.29 4.98
CA LYS A 154 -10.82 -18.92 6.08
C LYS A 154 -9.95 -19.99 6.74
N GLY A 155 -9.84 -19.96 8.08
CA GLY A 155 -9.12 -20.95 8.86
C GLY A 155 -7.63 -20.68 9.02
N GLU A 156 -7.11 -19.62 8.42
CA GLU A 156 -5.77 -19.08 8.69
C GLU A 156 -5.84 -18.03 9.81
N ASN A 157 -4.68 -17.73 10.40
CA ASN A 157 -4.57 -16.61 11.31
C ASN A 157 -4.93 -15.31 10.57
N PRO A 158 -5.93 -14.53 11.02
CA PRO A 158 -6.37 -13.32 10.31
C PRO A 158 -5.34 -12.21 10.25
N TYR A 159 -4.24 -12.30 11.00
CA TYR A 159 -3.12 -11.35 10.95
C TYR A 159 -2.04 -11.74 9.95
N TYR A 160 -2.12 -12.91 9.32
CA TYR A 160 -1.16 -13.31 8.30
C TYR A 160 -1.44 -12.58 6.99
N GLU A 161 -0.41 -11.89 6.51
CA GLU A 161 -0.44 -11.17 5.25
C GLU A 161 -0.07 -12.07 4.09
N HIS A 162 -0.79 -11.88 3.00
CA HIS A 162 -0.51 -12.51 1.71
C HIS A 162 -0.37 -11.46 0.62
N LEU A 163 0.47 -11.74 -0.37
CA LEU A 163 0.54 -10.95 -1.59
C LEU A 163 -0.59 -11.33 -2.55
N TYR A 164 -1.26 -10.33 -3.06
CA TYR A 164 -2.28 -10.42 -4.09
C TYR A 164 -1.93 -9.55 -5.29
N ARG A 165 -2.49 -9.89 -6.43
CA ARG A 165 -2.55 -9.00 -7.59
C ARG A 165 -3.98 -8.83 -8.06
N VAL A 166 -4.29 -7.67 -8.67
CA VAL A 166 -5.61 -7.36 -9.22
C VAL A 166 -5.44 -6.38 -10.37
N ASN A 167 -6.30 -6.43 -11.38
CA ASN A 167 -6.37 -5.41 -12.42
C ASN A 167 -6.98 -4.13 -11.86
N ALA A 168 -6.59 -2.97 -12.39
CA ALA A 168 -7.12 -1.67 -11.94
C ALA A 168 -8.65 -1.53 -12.10
N ASP A 169 -9.27 -2.32 -12.97
CA ASP A 169 -10.73 -2.39 -13.11
C ASP A 169 -11.42 -3.28 -12.07
N GLY A 170 -10.66 -3.92 -11.19
CA GLY A 170 -11.14 -4.82 -10.14
C GLY A 170 -11.30 -6.28 -10.57
N THR A 171 -10.98 -6.62 -11.82
CA THR A 171 -11.00 -8.00 -12.30
C THR A 171 -9.69 -8.73 -12.01
N GLY A 172 -9.67 -10.05 -12.12
CA GLY A 172 -8.44 -10.85 -12.06
C GLY A 172 -7.76 -10.89 -10.69
N LEU A 173 -8.51 -10.67 -9.59
CA LEU A 173 -7.96 -10.81 -8.23
C LEU A 173 -7.40 -12.22 -8.04
N LYS A 174 -6.10 -12.28 -7.70
CA LYS A 174 -5.38 -13.54 -7.51
C LYS A 174 -4.42 -13.43 -6.34
N GLN A 175 -4.40 -14.42 -5.46
CA GLN A 175 -3.39 -14.59 -4.43
C GLN A 175 -2.12 -15.17 -5.07
N ILE A 176 -0.96 -14.60 -4.73
CA ILE A 176 0.36 -14.98 -5.24
C ILE A 176 1.08 -15.90 -4.27
N THR A 177 1.16 -15.52 -3.00
CA THR A 177 1.77 -16.34 -1.94
C THR A 177 0.82 -17.43 -1.45
N LYS A 178 1.36 -18.53 -0.90
CA LYS A 178 0.57 -19.71 -0.50
C LYS A 178 1.02 -20.23 0.84
N GLY A 179 0.09 -20.85 1.55
CA GLY A 179 0.34 -21.48 2.86
C GLY A 179 -0.09 -20.57 4.01
N ASP A 180 -0.31 -21.20 5.17
CA ASP A 180 -0.72 -20.53 6.41
C ASP A 180 0.51 -19.92 7.10
N PHE A 181 1.01 -18.82 6.54
CA PHE A 181 2.19 -18.08 6.99
C PHE A 181 1.98 -16.58 6.88
N PHE A 182 2.72 -15.85 7.66
CA PHE A 182 2.98 -14.43 7.40
C PHE A 182 4.01 -14.33 6.28
N HIS A 183 3.69 -13.57 5.22
CA HIS A 183 4.52 -13.37 4.04
C HIS A 183 5.01 -11.93 3.99
N GLN A 184 6.32 -11.76 4.06
CA GLN A 184 6.98 -10.48 3.79
C GLN A 184 7.50 -10.49 2.36
N THR A 185 6.85 -9.75 1.49
CA THR A 185 7.08 -9.84 0.04
C THR A 185 7.63 -8.55 -0.54
N GLU A 186 8.50 -8.70 -1.54
CA GLU A 186 8.98 -7.61 -2.39
C GLU A 186 8.75 -7.96 -3.86
N VAL A 187 8.25 -7.01 -4.62
CA VAL A 187 7.97 -7.15 -6.06
C VAL A 187 9.03 -6.40 -6.84
N ASP A 188 9.65 -7.04 -7.82
CA ASP A 188 10.68 -6.41 -8.66
C ASP A 188 10.12 -5.25 -9.51
N ASP A 189 11.01 -4.41 -10.02
CA ASP A 189 10.63 -3.21 -10.77
C ASP A 189 9.80 -3.48 -12.02
N ASP A 190 10.06 -4.60 -12.69
CA ASP A 190 9.34 -5.03 -13.88
C ASP A 190 8.07 -5.86 -13.55
N ALA A 191 7.77 -6.08 -12.28
CA ALA A 191 6.67 -6.91 -11.80
C ALA A 191 6.66 -8.34 -12.39
N ARG A 192 7.84 -8.91 -12.59
CA ARG A 192 8.03 -10.27 -13.13
C ARG A 192 8.26 -11.30 -12.03
N PHE A 193 8.96 -10.88 -10.97
CA PHE A 193 9.37 -11.74 -9.86
C PHE A 193 8.95 -11.15 -8.53
N VAL A 194 8.81 -12.02 -7.56
CA VAL A 194 8.51 -11.69 -6.16
C VAL A 194 9.51 -12.45 -5.29
N VAL A 195 10.19 -11.75 -4.41
CA VAL A 195 10.89 -12.36 -3.27
C VAL A 195 9.87 -12.52 -2.15
N ASP A 196 9.71 -13.73 -1.65
CA ASP A 196 8.77 -14.06 -0.57
C ASP A 196 9.55 -14.67 0.60
N ASN A 197 9.61 -13.91 1.70
CA ASN A 197 10.12 -14.39 2.98
C ASN A 197 8.91 -14.78 3.85
N TYR A 198 8.72 -16.05 4.11
CA TYR A 198 7.58 -16.51 4.87
C TYR A 198 7.95 -17.32 6.10
N SER A 199 7.18 -17.14 7.13
CA SER A 199 7.29 -17.87 8.38
C SER A 199 6.04 -17.68 9.25
N ARG A 200 6.01 -18.42 10.34
CA ARG A 200 5.16 -18.16 11.50
C ARG A 200 5.94 -18.54 12.77
N VAL A 201 5.40 -18.25 13.94
CA VAL A 201 6.14 -18.37 15.20
C VAL A 201 6.71 -19.77 15.47
N ASN A 202 6.16 -20.83 14.86
CA ASN A 202 6.54 -22.22 15.03
C ASN A 202 7.12 -22.87 13.76
N THR A 203 7.66 -22.09 12.86
CA THR A 203 8.34 -22.58 11.65
C THR A 203 9.68 -21.89 11.43
N ILE A 204 10.55 -22.54 10.69
CA ILE A 204 11.81 -21.95 10.24
C ILE A 204 11.51 -20.93 9.14
N PRO A 205 12.03 -19.69 9.23
CA PRO A 205 11.90 -18.71 8.15
C PRO A 205 12.54 -19.22 6.85
N THR A 206 11.80 -19.06 5.76
CA THR A 206 12.20 -19.53 4.43
C THR A 206 12.00 -18.41 3.41
N ALA A 207 12.94 -18.27 2.49
CA ALA A 207 12.91 -17.30 1.40
C ALA A 207 12.91 -18.00 0.04
N VAL A 208 12.01 -17.57 -0.85
CA VAL A 208 11.88 -18.10 -2.21
C VAL A 208 11.70 -16.97 -3.22
N VAL A 209 11.95 -17.26 -4.48
CA VAL A 209 11.53 -16.42 -5.60
C VAL A 209 10.32 -17.04 -6.27
N LEU A 210 9.27 -16.25 -6.43
CA LEU A 210 8.08 -16.59 -7.20
C LEU A 210 8.04 -15.80 -8.51
N ASP A 211 7.36 -16.33 -9.52
CA ASP A 211 6.94 -15.52 -10.66
C ASP A 211 5.70 -14.67 -10.29
N ASN A 212 5.30 -13.77 -11.14
CA ASN A 212 4.13 -12.92 -10.91
C ASN A 212 2.78 -13.66 -10.99
N GLN A 213 2.81 -14.98 -11.19
CA GLN A 213 1.66 -15.87 -11.11
C GLN A 213 1.65 -16.69 -9.81
N GLY A 214 2.70 -16.59 -8.98
CA GLY A 214 2.86 -17.33 -7.73
C GLY A 214 3.41 -18.76 -7.92
N ASN A 215 4.06 -19.04 -9.05
CA ASN A 215 4.82 -20.27 -9.23
C ASN A 215 6.23 -20.08 -8.68
N LYS A 216 6.69 -21.04 -7.88
CA LYS A 216 8.06 -21.01 -7.35
C LYS A 216 9.07 -21.17 -8.48
N VAL A 217 9.99 -20.22 -8.60
CA VAL A 217 11.08 -20.20 -9.55
C VAL A 217 12.33 -20.84 -8.95
N MET A 218 12.64 -20.47 -7.69
CA MET A 218 13.81 -21.02 -6.98
C MET A 218 13.69 -20.83 -5.47
N ASP A 219 14.39 -21.64 -4.74
CA ASP A 219 14.65 -21.45 -3.31
C ASP A 219 15.83 -20.48 -3.15
N LEU A 220 15.72 -19.52 -2.22
CA LEU A 220 16.81 -18.59 -1.91
C LEU A 220 17.55 -19.05 -0.65
N GLN A 221 16.84 -19.12 0.46
CA GLN A 221 17.42 -19.38 1.77
C GLN A 221 16.39 -20.00 2.71
N GLU A 222 16.86 -20.94 3.52
CA GLU A 222 16.19 -21.38 4.73
C GLU A 222 17.12 -21.13 5.92
N SER A 223 16.60 -20.64 7.02
CA SER A 223 17.40 -20.36 8.20
C SER A 223 17.85 -21.68 8.87
N ASP A 224 19.11 -21.78 9.26
CA ASP A 224 19.63 -22.95 9.99
C ASP A 224 19.42 -22.80 11.49
N PHE A 225 18.48 -23.57 12.03
CA PHE A 225 18.17 -23.63 13.47
C PHE A 225 18.85 -24.80 14.19
N SER A 226 19.73 -25.53 13.54
CA SER A 226 20.33 -26.77 14.10
C SER A 226 21.02 -26.52 15.44
N GLN A 227 21.79 -25.45 15.56
CA GLN A 227 22.46 -25.09 16.82
C GLN A 227 21.47 -24.65 17.91
N LEU A 228 20.38 -23.96 17.54
CA LEU A 228 19.33 -23.58 18.50
C LEU A 228 18.64 -24.82 19.07
N PHE A 229 18.28 -25.76 18.22
CA PHE A 229 17.65 -27.03 18.66
C PHE A 229 18.61 -27.89 19.50
N ALA A 230 19.89 -27.95 19.14
CA ALA A 230 20.91 -28.65 19.92
C ALA A 230 21.09 -28.04 21.32
N ASN A 231 20.80 -26.77 21.51
CA ASN A 231 20.81 -26.07 22.79
C ASN A 231 19.45 -26.04 23.49
N GLY A 232 18.49 -26.87 23.05
CA GLY A 232 17.20 -27.04 23.72
C GLY A 232 16.12 -26.06 23.35
N TYR A 233 16.32 -25.23 22.31
CA TYR A 233 15.24 -24.39 21.79
C TYR A 233 14.08 -25.22 21.30
N LYS A 234 12.87 -24.76 21.61
CA LYS A 234 11.61 -25.32 21.10
C LYS A 234 10.77 -24.17 20.55
N PHE A 235 10.09 -24.43 19.46
CA PHE A 235 9.14 -23.45 18.95
C PHE A 235 8.04 -23.16 19.96
N PRO A 236 7.55 -21.91 20.02
CA PRO A 236 6.35 -21.57 20.78
C PRO A 236 5.13 -22.32 20.25
N GLU A 237 4.18 -22.60 21.12
CA GLU A 237 2.89 -23.14 20.76
C GLU A 237 1.92 -21.99 20.46
N LEU A 238 1.24 -22.08 19.34
CA LEU A 238 0.14 -21.17 19.01
C LEU A 238 -1.09 -21.55 19.85
N PHE A 239 -1.74 -20.57 20.42
CA PHE A 239 -3.02 -20.74 21.10
C PHE A 239 -3.95 -19.56 20.80
N THR A 240 -5.25 -19.81 20.93
CA THR A 240 -6.27 -18.77 20.81
C THR A 240 -7.01 -18.63 22.14
N VAL A 241 -7.41 -17.40 22.47
CA VAL A 241 -8.25 -17.12 23.61
C VAL A 241 -9.45 -16.30 23.17
N LYS A 242 -10.56 -16.44 23.87
CA LYS A 242 -11.73 -15.59 23.65
C LYS A 242 -11.49 -14.20 24.21
N ALA A 243 -11.84 -13.16 23.44
CA ALA A 243 -11.88 -11.79 23.92
C ALA A 243 -12.94 -11.61 25.02
N ALA A 244 -12.99 -10.41 25.62
CA ALA A 244 -13.93 -10.09 26.68
C ALA A 244 -15.41 -10.22 26.26
N ASP A 245 -15.71 -10.17 24.96
CA ASP A 245 -17.04 -10.39 24.39
C ASP A 245 -17.47 -11.90 24.38
N GLY A 246 -16.55 -12.80 24.68
CA GLY A 246 -16.77 -14.26 24.70
C GLY A 246 -16.96 -14.91 23.33
N VAL A 247 -16.85 -14.15 22.24
CA VAL A 247 -17.10 -14.59 20.86
C VAL A 247 -15.86 -14.48 19.97
N THR A 248 -15.20 -13.33 20.01
CA THR A 248 -14.03 -13.03 19.17
C THR A 248 -12.82 -13.86 19.60
N ASP A 249 -12.16 -14.50 18.65
CA ASP A 249 -10.90 -15.20 18.88
C ASP A 249 -9.73 -14.22 18.77
N LEU A 250 -8.85 -14.25 19.77
CA LEU A 250 -7.55 -13.56 19.78
C LEU A 250 -6.44 -14.59 19.57
N TYR A 251 -5.49 -14.27 18.71
CA TYR A 251 -4.39 -15.13 18.28
C TYR A 251 -3.06 -14.69 18.88
#